data_5a4bccae38b262a9b52094ee116f69ef
#
_entry.id   5a4bccae38b262a9b52094ee116f69ef
#
_cell.length_a   1.000
_cell.length_b   1.000
_cell.length_c   1.000
_cell.angle_alpha   90.00
_cell.angle_beta   90.00
_cell.angle_gamma   90.00
#
_symmetry.space_group_name_H-M   'P 1'
#
loop_
_entity.id
_entity.type
_entity.pdbx_description
1 polymer ?
#
loop_
_entity_poly.entity_id
_entity_poly.type
_entity_poly.pdbx_seq_one_letter_code
_entity_poly.pdbx_strand_id
1 'polypeptide(L)'
;MLLQSARDLIWHTILLAGLLFAAACSTPGPVATENARSTAGHATQKPADTRGDRVAEIAISQVGVPYRYGGASTNGFDCSGLVYYSYARAGKAVPRTTAGLWQSARPVAHAELQSGDVLFFRIEGKMSHVGVYVGAGQFVHAPASGRQVSVESLDSDFYSLAFIRGGRL
;
A
#
# COMPACT_ATOMS: atom_id res chain seq x y z
N MET A 1 -49.84 -7.89 6.53
CA MET A 1 -50.64 -8.10 7.76
C MET A 1 -49.80 -8.96 8.70
N LEU A 2 -49.41 -8.34 9.86
CA LEU A 2 -48.81 -8.98 11.06
C LEU A 2 -47.46 -9.70 10.85
N LEU A 3 -46.35 -9.12 11.26
CA LEU A 3 -45.77 -9.10 12.62
C LEU A 3 -44.67 -8.05 12.71
N GLN A 4 -45.04 -6.87 13.08
CA GLN A 4 -44.19 -5.87 13.73
C GLN A 4 -44.57 -5.92 15.20
N SER A 5 -43.69 -6.37 16.08
CA SER A 5 -43.76 -6.10 17.51
C SER A 5 -42.72 -6.99 18.22
N ALA A 6 -41.65 -6.45 18.68
CA ALA A 6 -40.88 -6.85 19.87
C ALA A 6 -39.48 -6.21 19.92
N ARG A 7 -39.37 -4.87 19.85
CA ARG A 7 -38.08 -4.22 20.11
C ARG A 7 -38.14 -2.90 20.89
N ASP A 8 -39.29 -2.59 21.46
CA ASP A 8 -39.47 -1.38 22.27
C ASP A 8 -39.96 -1.75 23.67
N LEU A 9 -39.08 -2.27 24.50
CA LEU A 9 -39.31 -2.29 25.96
C LEU A 9 -38.04 -2.71 26.69
N ILE A 10 -37.06 -1.86 26.86
CA ILE A 10 -36.10 -1.87 27.99
C ILE A 10 -35.30 -0.54 27.93
N TRP A 11 -35.99 0.55 28.19
CA TRP A 11 -35.36 1.81 28.56
C TRP A 11 -36.27 2.53 29.49
N HIS A 12 -36.28 2.21 30.75
CA HIS A 12 -36.71 3.12 31.85
C HIS A 12 -36.51 2.36 33.16
N THR A 13 -35.81 2.95 34.00
CA THR A 13 -35.55 2.74 35.43
C THR A 13 -34.10 2.48 35.73
N ILE A 14 -33.37 3.49 36.15
CA ILE A 14 -32.93 3.66 37.54
C ILE A 14 -32.35 5.07 37.65
N LEU A 15 -33.13 5.93 38.27
CA LEU A 15 -32.74 7.24 38.77
C LEU A 15 -32.78 7.13 40.31
N LEU A 16 -31.86 7.81 40.97
CA LEU A 16 -31.81 8.18 42.39
C LEU A 16 -31.11 7.22 43.36
N ALA A 17 -30.09 7.75 43.94
CA ALA A 17 -29.71 7.90 45.36
C ALA A 17 -28.17 7.83 45.43
N GLY A 18 -27.42 8.68 46.05
CA GLY A 18 -27.56 9.61 47.10
C GLY A 18 -26.29 10.39 47.33
N LEU A 19 -26.43 11.64 47.68
CA LEU A 19 -25.41 12.48 48.29
C LEU A 19 -24.98 11.90 49.64
N LEU A 20 -23.71 12.03 50.01
CA LEU A 20 -23.29 12.48 51.34
C LEU A 20 -21.74 12.53 51.45
N PHE A 21 -21.21 13.74 51.59
CA PHE A 21 -20.22 14.27 52.52
C PHE A 21 -19.06 13.41 52.97
N ALA A 22 -17.85 13.88 52.74
CA ALA A 22 -16.90 14.21 53.84
C ALA A 22 -15.77 15.09 53.32
N ALA A 23 -15.68 16.28 53.85
CA ALA A 23 -14.51 17.16 53.81
C ALA A 23 -13.45 16.64 54.77
N ALA A 24 -12.21 16.53 54.32
CA ALA A 24 -11.04 16.43 55.22
C ALA A 24 -9.88 17.24 54.66
N CYS A 25 -9.36 18.11 55.52
CA CYS A 25 -8.37 19.13 55.32
C CYS A 25 -6.96 18.58 54.97
N SER A 26 -6.33 19.27 54.06
CA SER A 26 -4.98 19.85 54.05
C SER A 26 -3.84 19.19 54.80
N THR A 27 -2.77 18.83 54.04
CA THR A 27 -1.39 19.18 54.36
C THR A 27 -0.59 19.31 53.06
N PRO A 28 0.22 20.38 52.85
CA PRO A 28 1.12 20.46 51.72
C PRO A 28 2.41 19.70 52.06
N GLY A 29 2.66 18.60 51.36
CA GLY A 29 3.93 17.89 51.34
C GLY A 29 4.81 18.35 50.17
N PRO A 30 6.13 18.15 50.24
CA PRO A 30 7.08 18.81 49.36
C PRO A 30 6.98 18.35 47.90
N VAL A 31 7.16 19.35 47.04
CA VAL A 31 7.21 19.21 45.59
C VAL A 31 8.40 18.32 45.19
N ALA A 32 8.12 17.04 44.88
CA ALA A 32 9.06 16.23 44.15
C ALA A 32 8.81 16.56 42.67
N THR A 33 9.80 17.16 42.03
CA THR A 33 9.91 17.35 40.58
C THR A 33 10.03 15.99 39.94
N GLU A 34 8.89 15.36 39.68
CA GLU A 34 8.84 14.14 38.90
C GLU A 34 8.92 14.53 37.43
N ASN A 35 10.08 14.31 36.87
CA ASN A 35 10.43 14.44 35.50
C ASN A 35 9.48 13.52 34.70
N ALA A 36 8.34 14.04 34.28
CA ALA A 36 7.47 13.37 33.34
C ALA A 36 8.24 13.21 32.03
N ARG A 37 8.96 12.10 31.92
CA ARG A 37 9.40 11.59 30.61
C ARG A 37 8.14 11.32 29.80
N SER A 38 7.81 12.29 28.99
CA SER A 38 6.90 12.16 27.89
C SER A 38 7.42 10.98 27.05
N THR A 39 6.83 9.81 27.23
CA THR A 39 6.92 8.73 26.25
C THR A 39 6.13 9.19 25.03
N ALA A 40 6.76 10.10 24.25
CA ALA A 40 6.33 10.37 22.91
C ALA A 40 6.31 9.01 22.20
N GLY A 41 5.10 8.57 21.84
CA GLY A 41 4.90 7.37 21.06
C GLY A 41 5.85 7.40 19.88
N HIS A 42 6.73 6.43 19.83
CA HIS A 42 7.57 6.16 18.68
C HIS A 42 6.62 5.78 17.54
N ALA A 43 6.16 6.80 16.83
CA ALA A 43 5.63 6.57 15.49
C ALA A 43 6.76 5.86 14.76
N THR A 44 6.56 4.62 14.39
CA THR A 44 7.50 3.81 13.64
C THR A 44 7.73 4.56 12.33
N GLN A 45 8.74 5.43 12.30
CA GLN A 45 9.20 6.03 11.07
C GLN A 45 9.66 4.87 10.20
N LYS A 46 8.93 4.61 9.11
CA LYS A 46 9.39 3.75 8.03
C LYS A 46 10.85 4.13 7.77
N PRO A 47 11.80 3.15 7.81
CA PRO A 47 13.19 3.46 7.51
C PRO A 47 13.26 4.18 6.18
N ALA A 48 13.98 5.31 6.16
CA ALA A 48 14.06 6.19 5.02
C ALA A 48 14.48 5.44 3.75
N ASP A 49 13.71 5.67 2.67
CA ASP A 49 14.12 5.59 1.27
C ASP A 49 14.94 4.35 0.88
N THR A 50 14.27 3.21 0.89
CA THR A 50 14.86 2.02 0.26
C THR A 50 14.88 2.21 -1.26
N ARG A 51 15.78 1.48 -1.97
CA ARG A 51 15.75 1.48 -3.44
C ARG A 51 14.36 1.12 -3.98
N GLY A 52 13.64 0.21 -3.33
CA GLY A 52 12.27 -0.16 -3.70
C GLY A 52 11.30 1.02 -3.62
N ASP A 53 11.38 1.82 -2.56
CA ASP A 53 10.54 3.02 -2.44
C ASP A 53 10.82 4.02 -3.57
N ARG A 54 12.10 4.23 -3.91
CA ARG A 54 12.48 5.10 -5.06
C ARG A 54 11.99 4.56 -6.39
N VAL A 55 12.03 3.25 -6.61
CA VAL A 55 11.47 2.62 -7.82
C VAL A 55 9.97 2.89 -7.91
N ALA A 56 9.24 2.72 -6.80
CA ALA A 56 7.82 2.97 -6.72
C ALA A 56 7.47 4.46 -6.98
N GLU A 57 8.18 5.39 -6.37
CA GLU A 57 8.01 6.83 -6.57
C GLU A 57 8.25 7.24 -8.03
N ILE A 58 9.31 6.71 -8.65
CA ILE A 58 9.60 6.97 -10.06
C ILE A 58 8.48 6.41 -10.95
N ALA A 59 7.98 5.20 -10.68
CA ALA A 59 6.86 4.62 -11.42
C ALA A 59 5.59 5.47 -11.28
N ILE A 60 5.25 5.90 -10.06
CA ILE A 60 4.10 6.78 -9.78
C ILE A 60 4.23 8.09 -10.56
N SER A 61 5.42 8.68 -10.62
CA SER A 61 5.64 9.95 -11.35
C SER A 61 5.42 9.83 -12.86
N GLN A 62 5.26 8.62 -13.40
CA GLN A 62 4.97 8.38 -14.83
C GLN A 62 3.47 8.20 -15.10
N VAL A 63 2.59 8.28 -14.10
CA VAL A 63 1.14 8.19 -14.31
C VAL A 63 0.69 9.26 -15.31
N GLY A 64 -0.15 8.86 -16.27
CA GLY A 64 -0.61 9.71 -17.37
C GLY A 64 0.26 9.65 -18.63
N VAL A 65 1.47 9.09 -18.59
CA VAL A 65 2.29 8.89 -19.80
C VAL A 65 1.63 7.82 -20.69
N PRO A 66 1.50 8.06 -22.02
CA PRO A 66 0.83 7.13 -22.90
C PRO A 66 1.54 5.78 -23.02
N TYR A 67 0.75 4.71 -23.19
CA TYR A 67 1.30 3.41 -23.58
C TYR A 67 1.93 3.50 -24.98
N ARG A 68 3.10 2.92 -25.12
CA ARG A 68 3.79 2.77 -26.40
C ARG A 68 4.50 1.42 -26.45
N TYR A 69 4.13 0.57 -27.38
CA TYR A 69 4.80 -0.71 -27.58
C TYR A 69 6.31 -0.52 -27.82
N GLY A 70 7.15 -1.23 -27.06
CA GLY A 70 8.61 -1.07 -27.08
C GLY A 70 9.13 0.22 -26.39
N GLY A 71 8.24 1.06 -25.84
CA GLY A 71 8.60 2.30 -25.16
C GLY A 71 9.24 2.07 -23.79
N ALA A 72 10.23 2.91 -23.44
CA ALA A 72 10.92 2.89 -22.14
C ALA A 72 11.39 4.30 -21.74
N SER A 73 10.63 5.33 -22.08
CA SER A 73 10.93 6.73 -21.77
C SER A 73 9.65 7.50 -21.50
N THR A 74 9.80 8.74 -21.03
CA THR A 74 8.69 9.67 -20.77
C THR A 74 7.84 10.02 -22.00
N ASN A 75 8.29 9.62 -23.22
CA ASN A 75 7.51 9.72 -24.44
C ASN A 75 6.54 8.54 -24.65
N GLY A 76 6.57 7.55 -23.80
CA GLY A 76 5.71 6.39 -23.79
C GLY A 76 6.39 5.14 -23.23
N PHE A 77 5.61 4.30 -22.57
CA PHE A 77 6.05 3.06 -21.96
C PHE A 77 5.22 1.87 -22.45
N ASP A 78 5.86 0.70 -22.62
CA ASP A 78 5.18 -0.57 -22.44
C ASP A 78 5.32 -1.05 -20.98
N CYS A 79 4.67 -2.15 -20.62
CA CYS A 79 4.63 -2.62 -19.24
C CYS A 79 6.03 -2.89 -18.65
N SER A 80 6.90 -3.61 -19.37
CA SER A 80 8.26 -3.91 -18.93
C SER A 80 9.20 -2.71 -19.09
N GLY A 81 8.91 -1.79 -19.99
CA GLY A 81 9.66 -0.55 -20.18
C GLY A 81 9.49 0.42 -19.03
N LEU A 82 8.31 0.49 -18.44
CA LEU A 82 8.08 1.25 -17.21
C LEU A 82 8.92 0.69 -16.05
N VAL A 83 8.90 -0.63 -15.85
CA VAL A 83 9.75 -1.30 -14.84
C VAL A 83 11.23 -0.99 -15.10
N TYR A 84 11.70 -1.24 -16.32
CA TYR A 84 13.08 -0.97 -16.72
C TYR A 84 13.51 0.47 -16.43
N TYR A 85 12.70 1.44 -16.84
CA TYR A 85 12.95 2.86 -16.60
C TYR A 85 13.02 3.21 -15.11
N SER A 86 12.06 2.73 -14.33
CA SER A 86 11.97 3.03 -12.90
C SER A 86 13.19 2.50 -12.15
N TYR A 87 13.60 1.26 -12.43
CA TYR A 87 14.78 0.67 -11.82
C TYR A 87 16.08 1.36 -12.28
N ALA A 88 16.22 1.67 -13.55
CA ALA A 88 17.40 2.37 -14.08
C ALA A 88 17.55 3.76 -13.42
N ARG A 89 16.46 4.50 -13.27
CA ARG A 89 16.44 5.80 -12.57
C ARG A 89 16.72 5.68 -11.07
N ALA A 90 16.39 4.55 -10.46
CA ALA A 90 16.75 4.22 -9.07
C ALA A 90 18.18 3.63 -8.92
N GLY A 91 18.97 3.64 -9.99
CA GLY A 91 20.38 3.21 -9.99
C GLY A 91 20.58 1.70 -10.06
N LYS A 92 19.62 0.94 -10.61
CA LYS A 92 19.74 -0.51 -10.82
C LYS A 92 19.39 -0.92 -12.23
N ALA A 93 20.34 -1.57 -12.90
CA ALA A 93 20.10 -2.20 -14.20
C ALA A 93 19.26 -3.47 -14.02
N VAL A 94 18.23 -3.63 -14.86
CA VAL A 94 17.35 -4.80 -14.90
C VAL A 94 17.07 -5.18 -16.36
N PRO A 95 16.63 -6.42 -16.65
CA PRO A 95 16.25 -6.81 -17.99
C PRO A 95 15.10 -5.97 -18.57
N ARG A 96 15.15 -5.70 -19.88
CA ARG A 96 14.15 -4.88 -20.58
C ARG A 96 12.82 -5.60 -20.82
N THR A 97 12.80 -6.91 -20.81
CA THR A 97 11.62 -7.71 -21.21
C THR A 97 10.95 -8.36 -20.01
N THR A 98 9.64 -8.60 -20.12
CA THR A 98 8.85 -9.31 -19.09
C THR A 98 9.46 -10.68 -18.76
N ALA A 99 9.88 -11.46 -19.77
CA ALA A 99 10.51 -12.76 -19.57
C ALA A 99 11.86 -12.65 -18.84
N GLY A 100 12.68 -11.67 -19.20
CA GLY A 100 13.96 -11.43 -18.51
C GLY A 100 13.77 -10.98 -17.06
N LEU A 101 12.79 -10.12 -16.78
CA LEU A 101 12.41 -9.72 -15.42
C LEU A 101 11.96 -10.94 -14.59
N TRP A 102 11.13 -11.81 -15.18
CA TRP A 102 10.68 -13.04 -14.53
C TRP A 102 11.84 -13.96 -14.11
N GLN A 103 12.81 -14.15 -15.00
CA GLN A 103 13.98 -15.01 -14.76
C GLN A 103 14.93 -14.43 -13.72
N SER A 104 15.08 -13.10 -13.68
CA SER A 104 16.02 -12.41 -12.79
C SER A 104 15.47 -12.13 -11.40
N ALA A 105 14.15 -12.08 -11.26
CA ALA A 105 13.50 -11.73 -9.99
C ALA A 105 13.37 -12.91 -9.06
N ARG A 106 13.79 -12.74 -7.79
CA ARG A 106 13.49 -13.68 -6.71
C ARG A 106 11.98 -13.68 -6.45
N PRO A 107 11.32 -14.84 -6.42
CA PRO A 107 9.89 -14.91 -6.11
C PRO A 107 9.55 -14.30 -4.75
N VAL A 108 8.43 -13.57 -4.71
CA VAL A 108 7.87 -12.95 -3.50
C VAL A 108 6.39 -13.33 -3.41
N ALA A 109 5.98 -13.84 -2.25
CA ALA A 109 4.58 -14.13 -1.97
C ALA A 109 3.77 -12.83 -1.83
N HIS A 110 2.44 -12.91 -2.07
CA HIS A 110 1.55 -11.75 -1.98
C HIS A 110 1.67 -11.02 -0.63
N ALA A 111 1.69 -11.76 0.49
CA ALA A 111 1.79 -11.20 1.83
C ALA A 111 3.15 -10.54 2.16
N GLU A 112 4.19 -10.80 1.35
CA GLU A 112 5.55 -10.28 1.54
C GLU A 112 5.91 -9.14 0.58
N LEU A 113 4.93 -8.66 -0.20
CA LEU A 113 5.13 -7.59 -1.16
C LEU A 113 5.60 -6.30 -0.48
N GLN A 114 6.60 -5.67 -1.07
CA GLN A 114 7.16 -4.38 -0.64
C GLN A 114 7.20 -3.41 -1.82
N SER A 115 7.13 -2.11 -1.54
CA SER A 115 7.26 -1.07 -2.57
C SER A 115 8.47 -1.36 -3.47
N GLY A 116 8.27 -1.22 -4.77
CA GLY A 116 9.27 -1.50 -5.79
C GLY A 116 9.30 -2.95 -6.29
N ASP A 117 8.63 -3.91 -5.65
CA ASP A 117 8.56 -5.27 -6.20
C ASP A 117 7.84 -5.26 -7.56
N VAL A 118 8.28 -6.12 -8.46
CA VAL A 118 7.65 -6.32 -9.76
C VAL A 118 6.50 -7.31 -9.60
N LEU A 119 5.31 -6.97 -10.06
CA LEU A 119 4.17 -7.87 -10.10
C LEU A 119 4.06 -8.50 -11.48
N PHE A 120 3.83 -9.81 -11.51
CA PHE A 120 3.66 -10.57 -12.75
C PHE A 120 2.23 -11.08 -12.87
N PHE A 121 1.66 -10.89 -14.07
CA PHE A 121 0.27 -11.22 -14.35
C PHE A 121 0.14 -12.14 -15.56
N ARG A 122 -0.86 -13.02 -15.50
CA ARG A 122 -1.29 -13.86 -16.60
C ARG A 122 -2.47 -13.19 -17.31
N ILE A 123 -2.22 -12.65 -18.49
CA ILE A 123 -3.25 -12.05 -19.32
C ILE A 123 -3.37 -12.87 -20.60
N GLU A 124 -4.59 -13.18 -21.02
CA GLU A 124 -4.87 -14.04 -22.17
C GLU A 124 -4.12 -15.39 -22.13
N GLY A 125 -4.13 -16.02 -20.95
CA GLY A 125 -3.58 -17.36 -20.74
C GLY A 125 -2.04 -17.45 -20.64
N LYS A 126 -1.29 -16.37 -20.82
CA LYS A 126 0.18 -16.34 -20.75
C LYS A 126 0.69 -15.28 -19.78
N MET A 127 1.88 -15.50 -19.20
CA MET A 127 2.58 -14.51 -18.42
C MET A 127 3.11 -13.44 -19.36
N SER A 128 2.39 -12.34 -19.50
CA SER A 128 2.65 -11.32 -20.51
C SER A 128 2.66 -9.89 -19.98
N HIS A 129 2.31 -9.67 -18.71
CA HIS A 129 2.17 -8.33 -18.17
C HIS A 129 2.86 -8.17 -16.82
N VAL A 130 3.37 -6.97 -16.57
CA VAL A 130 4.06 -6.59 -15.34
C VAL A 130 3.67 -5.20 -14.89
N GLY A 131 3.80 -4.97 -13.57
CA GLY A 131 3.68 -3.66 -12.94
C GLY A 131 4.66 -3.51 -11.79
N VAL A 132 4.74 -2.32 -11.22
CA VAL A 132 5.54 -1.99 -10.04
C VAL A 132 4.61 -1.84 -8.84
N TYR A 133 4.81 -2.65 -7.80
CA TYR A 133 4.06 -2.52 -6.55
C TYR A 133 4.44 -1.23 -5.82
N VAL A 134 3.46 -0.47 -5.36
CA VAL A 134 3.67 0.82 -4.72
C VAL A 134 3.19 0.87 -3.27
N GLY A 135 2.77 -0.28 -2.73
CA GLY A 135 2.24 -0.39 -1.36
C GLY A 135 0.71 -0.37 -1.32
N ALA A 136 0.15 -0.69 -0.15
CA ALA A 136 -1.28 -0.66 0.13
C ALA A 136 -2.16 -1.41 -0.91
N GLY A 137 -1.70 -2.54 -1.43
CA GLY A 137 -2.42 -3.31 -2.45
C GLY A 137 -2.48 -2.63 -3.82
N GLN A 138 -1.68 -1.59 -4.07
CA GLN A 138 -1.68 -0.84 -5.33
C GLN A 138 -0.41 -1.08 -6.14
N PHE A 139 -0.53 -0.95 -7.45
CA PHE A 139 0.60 -1.02 -8.37
C PHE A 139 0.43 -0.05 -9.54
N VAL A 140 1.55 0.33 -10.14
CA VAL A 140 1.60 1.17 -11.34
C VAL A 140 2.00 0.32 -12.54
N HIS A 141 1.31 0.50 -13.66
CA HIS A 141 1.62 -0.21 -14.90
C HIS A 141 1.30 0.62 -16.14
N ALA A 142 1.83 0.19 -17.28
CA ALA A 142 1.45 0.67 -18.61
C ALA A 142 0.56 -0.43 -19.25
N PRO A 143 -0.78 -0.27 -19.29
CA PRO A 143 -1.70 -1.39 -19.55
C PRO A 143 -1.72 -1.89 -21.00
N ALA A 144 -2.03 -1.03 -21.96
CA ALA A 144 -2.20 -1.40 -23.38
C ALA A 144 -2.25 -0.18 -24.29
N SER A 145 -2.23 -0.41 -25.60
CA SER A 145 -2.40 0.62 -26.63
C SER A 145 -3.68 1.43 -26.42
N GLY A 146 -3.59 2.73 -26.60
CA GLY A 146 -4.71 3.67 -26.39
C GLY A 146 -4.96 4.07 -24.94
N ARG A 147 -4.20 3.50 -24.00
CA ARG A 147 -4.28 3.84 -22.58
C ARG A 147 -2.99 4.53 -22.10
N GLN A 148 -2.99 4.93 -20.85
CA GLN A 148 -1.87 5.60 -20.18
C GLN A 148 -1.41 4.78 -18.99
N VAL A 149 -0.20 5.06 -18.50
CA VAL A 149 0.27 4.58 -17.22
C VAL A 149 -0.73 4.96 -16.14
N SER A 150 -1.17 3.99 -15.36
CA SER A 150 -2.18 4.14 -14.31
C SER A 150 -1.79 3.41 -13.04
N VAL A 151 -2.42 3.82 -11.93
CA VAL A 151 -2.42 3.07 -10.67
C VAL A 151 -3.65 2.18 -10.67
N GLU A 152 -3.46 0.90 -10.29
CA GLU A 152 -4.54 -0.07 -10.20
C GLU A 152 -4.47 -0.81 -8.85
N SER A 153 -5.61 -1.38 -8.43
CA SER A 153 -5.67 -2.23 -7.25
C SER A 153 -5.36 -3.68 -7.61
N LEU A 154 -4.47 -4.29 -6.84
CA LEU A 154 -4.19 -5.73 -6.93
C LEU A 154 -5.40 -6.57 -6.50
N ASP A 155 -6.28 -6.00 -5.65
CA ASP A 155 -7.49 -6.65 -5.14
C ASP A 155 -8.71 -6.46 -6.08
N SER A 156 -8.55 -5.78 -7.23
CA SER A 156 -9.63 -5.70 -8.22
C SER A 156 -9.94 -7.08 -8.80
N ASP A 157 -11.19 -7.30 -9.22
CA ASP A 157 -11.64 -8.59 -9.75
C ASP A 157 -10.74 -9.12 -10.88
N PHE A 158 -10.30 -8.24 -11.76
CA PHE A 158 -9.45 -8.61 -12.89
C PHE A 158 -8.01 -8.95 -12.45
N TYR A 159 -7.36 -8.09 -11.67
CA TYR A 159 -5.94 -8.27 -11.35
C TYR A 159 -5.71 -9.30 -10.26
N SER A 160 -6.63 -9.50 -9.32
CA SER A 160 -6.54 -10.57 -8.32
C SER A 160 -6.54 -11.96 -8.96
N LEU A 161 -7.35 -12.17 -10.00
CA LEU A 161 -7.41 -13.41 -10.77
C LEU A 161 -6.21 -13.58 -11.73
N ALA A 162 -5.68 -12.47 -12.25
CA ALA A 162 -4.55 -12.48 -13.17
C ALA A 162 -3.19 -12.60 -12.48
N PHE A 163 -3.08 -12.26 -11.19
CA PHE A 163 -1.83 -12.24 -10.44
C PHE A 163 -1.18 -13.62 -10.35
N ILE A 164 0.11 -13.72 -10.64
CA ILE A 164 0.88 -14.96 -10.55
C ILE A 164 1.75 -14.93 -9.30
N ARG A 165 2.60 -13.91 -9.17
CA ARG A 165 3.52 -13.70 -8.05
C ARG A 165 4.15 -12.32 -8.09
N GLY A 166 4.72 -11.91 -6.96
CA GLY A 166 5.70 -10.83 -6.91
C GLY A 166 7.10 -11.31 -7.31
N GLY A 167 7.96 -10.36 -7.55
CA GLY A 167 9.37 -10.61 -7.79
C GLY A 167 10.23 -9.45 -7.33
N ARG A 168 11.26 -9.74 -6.54
CA ARG A 168 12.21 -8.75 -6.05
C ARG A 168 13.51 -8.83 -6.83
N LEU A 169 13.89 -7.70 -7.39
CA LEU A 169 15.10 -7.53 -8.19
C LEU A 169 16.23 -6.93 -7.36
#